data_1d6f0e4bb70678af8942763869d24c2b
#
_entry.id   1d6f0e4bb70678af8942763869d24c2b
#
_cell.length_a   1.000
_cell.length_b   1.000
_cell.length_c   1.000
_cell.angle_alpha   90.00
_cell.angle_beta   90.00
_cell.angle_gamma   90.00
#
_symmetry.space_group_name_H-M   'P 1'
#
loop_
_entity.id
_entity.type
_entity.pdbx_description
1 polymer ?
#
loop_
_entity_poly.entity_id
_entity_poly.type
_entity_poly.pdbx_seq_one_letter_code
_entity_poly.pdbx_strand_id
1 'polypeptide(L)'
;LDIDVSGYDTLLSDRDGVINKLRPGDYVKCWEEFEFLPGVFEALVKWNMQFRYIIIVTNQRGIGKGVMTDEDLSNIHDRMVEEIERQGGRVDKIYYCTALTEADINRKPGIGMFLQILKDYPNIKKENCLMIGDSDTDMMFARNCGIDGVKVV
;
A
#
# COMPACT_ATOMS: atom_id res chain seq x y z
N LEU A 1 1.85 9.56 -11.15
CA LEU A 1 0.74 8.61 -10.97
C LEU A 1 -0.51 9.01 -11.78
N ASP A 2 -0.30 9.19 -13.07
CA ASP A 2 -1.39 9.49 -13.98
C ASP A 2 -1.93 8.18 -14.57
N ILE A 3 -2.83 7.55 -13.83
CA ILE A 3 -3.37 6.23 -14.13
C ILE A 3 -4.88 6.35 -14.29
N ASP A 4 -5.41 5.67 -15.32
CA ASP A 4 -6.87 5.57 -15.47
C ASP A 4 -7.41 4.61 -14.42
N VAL A 5 -8.14 5.16 -13.44
CA VAL A 5 -8.73 4.41 -12.33
C VAL A 5 -10.26 4.32 -12.46
N SER A 6 -10.82 4.73 -13.61
CA SER A 6 -12.26 4.66 -13.83
C SER A 6 -12.74 3.21 -13.80
N GLY A 7 -13.93 3.00 -13.23
CA GLY A 7 -14.53 1.67 -13.12
C GLY A 7 -14.19 0.92 -11.84
N TYR A 8 -13.34 1.47 -10.99
CA TYR A 8 -12.99 0.85 -9.71
C TYR A 8 -13.51 1.69 -8.54
N ASP A 9 -13.89 1.04 -7.45
CA ASP A 9 -14.32 1.71 -6.23
C ASP A 9 -13.41 1.41 -5.03
N THR A 10 -12.45 0.50 -5.19
CA THR A 10 -11.53 0.09 -4.13
C THR A 10 -10.10 0.09 -4.67
N LEU A 11 -9.25 0.88 -4.01
CA LEU A 11 -7.83 0.96 -4.35
C LEU A 11 -7.02 0.24 -3.28
N LEU A 12 -6.18 -0.69 -3.74
CA LEU A 12 -5.09 -1.23 -2.94
C LEU A 12 -3.78 -0.69 -3.51
N SER A 13 -2.92 -0.18 -2.65
CA SER A 13 -1.65 0.40 -3.08
C SER A 13 -0.50 -0.13 -2.23
N ASP A 14 0.62 -0.46 -2.89
CA ASP A 14 1.87 -0.62 -2.17
C ASP A 14 2.28 0.74 -1.58
N ARG A 15 3.17 0.74 -0.59
CA ARG A 15 3.68 1.97 0.00
C ARG A 15 5.00 2.37 -0.64
N ASP A 16 6.07 1.57 -0.40
CA ASP A 16 7.40 1.88 -0.92
C ASP A 16 7.44 1.71 -2.44
N GLY A 17 7.85 2.76 -3.14
CA GLY A 17 7.88 2.79 -4.59
C GLY A 17 6.60 3.32 -5.24
N VAL A 18 5.53 3.55 -4.48
CA VAL A 18 4.28 4.16 -4.96
C VAL A 18 3.97 5.45 -4.21
N ILE A 19 3.89 5.38 -2.91
CA ILE A 19 3.58 6.55 -2.05
C ILE A 19 4.88 7.29 -1.72
N ASN A 20 5.88 6.56 -1.27
CA ASN A 20 7.17 7.10 -0.89
C ASN A 20 8.29 6.48 -1.72
N LYS A 21 9.40 7.18 -1.76
CA LYS A 21 10.60 6.74 -2.47
C LYS A 21 11.13 5.45 -1.84
N LEU A 22 11.33 4.44 -2.69
CA LEU A 22 11.97 3.19 -2.29
C LEU A 22 13.44 3.45 -1.93
N ARG A 23 13.91 2.80 -0.87
CA ARG A 23 15.32 2.80 -0.48
C ARG A 23 15.92 1.46 -0.88
N PRO A 24 16.62 1.35 -2.02
CA PRO A 24 17.14 0.08 -2.52
C PRO A 24 18.08 -0.57 -1.51
N GLY A 25 17.81 -1.85 -1.19
CA GLY A 25 18.64 -2.59 -0.24
C GLY A 25 18.50 -2.13 1.20
N ASP A 26 17.57 -1.27 1.51
CA ASP A 26 17.36 -0.71 2.85
C ASP A 26 15.86 -0.55 3.12
N TYR A 27 15.53 0.12 4.21
CA TYR A 27 14.16 0.34 4.66
C TYR A 27 14.00 1.78 5.12
N VAL A 28 12.76 2.29 5.09
CA VAL A 28 12.40 3.53 5.77
C VAL A 28 12.16 3.19 7.23
N LYS A 29 13.09 3.57 8.10
CA LYS A 29 13.10 3.18 9.51
C LYS A 29 12.59 4.26 10.45
N CYS A 30 12.52 5.50 9.96
CA CYS A 30 12.04 6.65 10.72
C CYS A 30 11.45 7.68 9.76
N TRP A 31 10.71 8.65 10.31
CA TRP A 31 10.05 9.67 9.49
C TRP A 31 11.04 10.49 8.67
N GLU A 32 12.22 10.75 9.19
CA GLU A 32 13.26 11.54 8.51
C GLU A 32 13.77 10.85 7.24
N GLU A 33 13.58 9.54 7.13
CA GLU A 33 13.94 8.75 5.95
C GLU A 33 12.81 8.62 4.93
N PHE A 34 11.61 9.08 5.29
CA PHE A 34 10.43 8.98 4.45
C PHE A 34 10.36 10.17 3.49
N GLU A 35 10.25 9.89 2.19
CA GLU A 35 10.15 10.93 1.17
C GLU A 35 8.99 10.59 0.24
N PHE A 36 7.99 11.47 0.17
CA PHE A 36 6.88 11.28 -0.76
C PHE A 36 7.36 11.37 -2.20
N LEU A 37 6.83 10.51 -3.05
CA LEU A 37 7.14 10.56 -4.49
C LEU A 37 6.44 11.76 -5.14
N PRO A 38 7.06 12.33 -6.21
CA PRO A 38 6.41 13.39 -6.97
C PRO A 38 5.05 12.96 -7.52
N GLY A 39 4.05 13.82 -7.40
CA GLY A 39 2.71 13.58 -7.96
C GLY A 39 1.79 12.75 -7.08
N VAL A 40 2.27 12.21 -5.95
CA VAL A 40 1.43 11.34 -5.12
C VAL A 40 0.30 12.12 -4.43
N PHE A 41 0.55 13.34 -3.98
CA PHE A 41 -0.51 14.13 -3.33
C PHE A 41 -1.62 14.48 -4.31
N GLU A 42 -1.28 14.89 -5.53
CA GLU A 42 -2.25 15.19 -6.58
C GLU A 42 -3.10 13.96 -6.92
N ALA A 43 -2.45 12.80 -7.00
CA ALA A 43 -3.16 11.54 -7.25
C ALA A 43 -4.11 11.21 -6.10
N LEU A 44 -3.66 11.31 -4.87
CA LEU A 44 -4.49 10.98 -3.69
C LEU A 44 -5.66 11.93 -3.52
N VAL A 45 -5.54 13.19 -3.91
CA VAL A 45 -6.66 14.13 -3.92
C VAL A 45 -7.74 13.66 -4.90
N LYS A 46 -7.34 13.29 -6.12
CA LYS A 46 -8.27 12.76 -7.12
C LYS A 46 -8.91 11.45 -6.67
N TRP A 47 -8.10 10.54 -6.14
CA TRP A 47 -8.57 9.23 -5.68
C TRP A 47 -9.50 9.34 -4.48
N ASN A 48 -9.29 10.32 -3.61
CA ASN A 48 -10.18 10.59 -2.49
C ASN A 48 -11.62 10.82 -2.94
N MET A 49 -11.81 11.44 -4.11
CA MET A 49 -13.13 11.74 -4.65
C MET A 49 -13.76 10.54 -5.34
N GLN A 50 -12.97 9.60 -5.82
CA GLN A 50 -13.45 8.47 -6.63
C GLN A 50 -13.63 7.19 -5.84
N PHE A 51 -12.62 6.82 -5.04
CA PHE A 51 -12.60 5.52 -4.37
C PHE A 51 -13.41 5.56 -3.07
N ARG A 52 -14.22 4.52 -2.88
CA ARG A 52 -14.88 4.27 -1.61
C ARG A 52 -13.87 3.88 -0.53
N TYR A 53 -12.87 3.07 -0.91
CA TYR A 53 -11.80 2.64 -0.01
C TYR A 53 -10.44 2.85 -0.67
N ILE A 54 -9.52 3.42 0.10
CA ILE A 54 -8.10 3.56 -0.27
C ILE A 54 -7.31 2.84 0.81
N ILE A 55 -6.67 1.74 0.45
CA ILE A 55 -6.04 0.81 1.39
C ILE A 55 -4.60 0.57 0.95
N ILE A 56 -3.68 0.68 1.90
CA ILE A 56 -2.26 0.37 1.66
C ILE A 56 -2.00 -1.06 2.12
N VAL A 57 -1.30 -1.83 1.28
CA VAL A 57 -0.84 -3.19 1.57
C VAL A 57 0.66 -3.25 1.33
N THR A 58 1.45 -3.40 2.38
CA THR A 58 2.90 -3.24 2.29
C THR A 58 3.66 -4.32 3.03
N ASN A 59 4.70 -4.87 2.37
CA ASN A 59 5.67 -5.73 3.04
C ASN A 59 6.67 -4.82 3.78
N GLN A 60 6.90 -5.09 5.07
CA GLN A 60 7.81 -4.32 5.93
C GLN A 60 8.78 -5.28 6.62
N ARG A 61 9.65 -5.87 5.82
CA ARG A 61 10.62 -6.89 6.23
C ARG A 61 11.62 -6.37 7.25
N GLY A 62 11.86 -5.05 7.28
CA GLY A 62 12.79 -4.44 8.23
C GLY A 62 12.44 -4.72 9.68
N ILE A 63 11.16 -4.87 10.01
CA ILE A 63 10.72 -5.24 11.35
C ILE A 63 11.13 -6.69 11.64
N GLY A 64 10.89 -7.60 10.71
CA GLY A 64 11.30 -9.00 10.85
C GLY A 64 12.81 -9.17 10.99
N LYS A 65 13.59 -8.31 10.36
CA LYS A 65 15.04 -8.28 10.48
C LYS A 65 15.55 -7.63 11.76
N GLY A 66 14.66 -6.97 12.53
CA GLY A 66 15.05 -6.31 13.77
C GLY A 66 15.74 -4.97 13.59
N VAL A 67 15.72 -4.37 12.38
CA VAL A 67 16.34 -3.07 12.13
C VAL A 67 15.37 -1.91 12.39
N MET A 68 14.11 -2.21 12.64
CA MET A 68 13.08 -1.26 13.08
C MET A 68 12.01 -2.03 13.84
N THR A 69 11.13 -1.31 14.55
CA THR A 69 10.07 -1.89 15.36
C THR A 69 8.69 -1.58 14.78
N ASP A 70 7.66 -2.30 15.27
CA ASP A 70 6.26 -1.97 14.94
C ASP A 70 5.92 -0.54 15.36
N GLU A 71 6.47 -0.07 16.49
CA GLU A 71 6.27 1.30 16.96
C GLU A 71 6.89 2.31 16.00
N ASP A 72 8.09 2.05 15.48
CA ASP A 72 8.71 2.88 14.46
C ASP A 72 7.81 3.00 13.24
N LEU A 73 7.28 1.88 12.77
CA LEU A 73 6.40 1.85 11.61
C LEU A 73 5.09 2.61 11.87
N SER A 74 4.50 2.44 13.05
CA SER A 74 3.29 3.14 13.44
C SER A 74 3.49 4.64 13.41
N ASN A 75 4.63 5.12 13.93
CA ASN A 75 4.96 6.54 13.89
C ASN A 75 5.11 7.07 12.46
N ILE A 76 5.77 6.30 11.59
CA ILE A 76 5.91 6.65 10.17
C ILE A 76 4.52 6.75 9.52
N HIS A 77 3.68 5.75 9.73
CA HIS A 77 2.35 5.70 9.12
C HIS A 77 1.42 6.81 9.63
N ASP A 78 1.46 7.11 10.93
CA ASP A 78 0.66 8.19 11.50
C ASP A 78 1.03 9.53 10.86
N ARG A 79 2.31 9.79 10.70
CA ARG A 79 2.79 11.03 10.07
C ARG A 79 2.49 11.06 8.57
N MET A 80 2.61 9.93 7.90
CA MET A 80 2.26 9.80 6.48
C MET A 80 0.79 10.15 6.25
N VAL A 81 -0.11 9.54 7.02
CA VAL A 81 -1.55 9.78 6.91
C VAL A 81 -1.89 11.22 7.23
N GLU A 82 -1.30 11.78 8.29
CA GLU A 82 -1.50 13.19 8.67
C GLU A 82 -1.13 14.12 7.53
N GLU A 83 0.02 13.91 6.88
CA GLU A 83 0.45 14.76 5.77
C GLU A 83 -0.44 14.57 4.54
N ILE A 84 -0.84 13.34 4.22
CA ILE A 84 -1.77 13.04 3.12
C ILE A 84 -3.09 13.77 3.33
N GLU A 85 -3.63 13.72 4.54
CA GLU A 85 -4.90 14.39 4.86
C GLU A 85 -4.77 15.90 4.79
N ARG A 86 -3.63 16.46 5.24
CA ARG A 86 -3.36 17.88 5.14
C ARG A 86 -3.35 18.36 3.69
N GLN A 87 -2.91 17.50 2.77
CA GLN A 87 -2.88 17.79 1.34
C GLN A 87 -4.23 17.52 0.64
N GLY A 88 -5.22 17.03 1.35
CA GLY A 88 -6.55 16.76 0.80
C GLY A 88 -6.80 15.33 0.34
N GLY A 89 -5.88 14.43 0.61
CA GLY A 89 -6.04 13.01 0.32
C GLY A 89 -6.56 12.21 1.51
N ARG A 90 -6.59 10.89 1.35
CA ARG A 90 -7.12 9.99 2.37
C ARG A 90 -6.48 8.61 2.26
N VAL A 91 -6.29 7.97 3.39
CA VAL A 91 -5.96 6.53 3.50
C VAL A 91 -6.88 5.94 4.57
N ASP A 92 -7.67 4.94 4.21
CA ASP A 92 -8.66 4.37 5.13
C ASP A 92 -8.05 3.31 6.05
N LYS A 93 -7.12 2.51 5.55
CA LYS A 93 -6.50 1.44 6.33
C LYS A 93 -5.13 1.08 5.74
N ILE A 94 -4.23 0.64 6.61
CA ILE A 94 -2.91 0.15 6.24
C ILE A 94 -2.76 -1.26 6.77
N TYR A 95 -2.40 -2.21 5.90
CA TYR A 95 -2.05 -3.58 6.26
C TYR A 95 -0.57 -3.78 5.95
N TYR A 96 0.15 -4.40 6.88
CA TYR A 96 1.57 -4.68 6.67
C TYR A 96 1.93 -6.08 7.14
N CYS A 97 3.00 -6.62 6.56
CA CYS A 97 3.55 -7.92 6.93
C CYS A 97 5.03 -7.78 7.24
N THR A 98 5.47 -8.36 8.34
CA THR A 98 6.86 -8.30 8.81
C THR A 98 7.66 -9.54 8.46
N ALA A 99 7.04 -10.53 7.82
CA ALA A 99 7.68 -11.81 7.52
C ALA A 99 8.91 -11.66 6.64
N LEU A 100 9.90 -12.52 6.88
CA LEU A 100 11.17 -12.52 6.15
C LEU A 100 11.07 -13.21 4.80
N THR A 101 10.14 -14.15 4.65
CA THR A 101 10.00 -14.98 3.45
C THR A 101 8.55 -15.15 3.04
N GLU A 102 8.36 -15.63 1.81
CA GLU A 102 7.05 -15.92 1.23
C GLU A 102 6.37 -17.15 1.84
N ALA A 103 7.02 -17.83 2.79
CA ALA A 103 6.37 -18.91 3.55
C ALA A 103 5.19 -18.40 4.37
N ASP A 104 5.18 -17.11 4.72
CA ASP A 104 4.05 -16.48 5.39
C ASP A 104 3.05 -15.99 4.34
N ILE A 105 1.80 -16.44 4.44
CA ILE A 105 0.73 -16.07 3.51
C ILE A 105 0.46 -14.56 3.49
N ASN A 106 0.76 -13.85 4.57
CA ASN A 106 0.53 -12.41 4.67
C ASN A 106 1.58 -11.59 3.90
N ARG A 107 2.71 -12.21 3.53
CA ARG A 107 3.72 -11.53 2.73
C ARG A 107 3.34 -11.61 1.25
N LYS A 108 3.18 -10.44 0.60
CA LYS A 108 2.96 -10.42 -0.85
C LYS A 108 4.10 -11.17 -1.57
N PRO A 109 3.82 -12.03 -2.53
CA PRO A 109 2.57 -12.16 -3.28
C PRO A 109 1.50 -13.05 -2.65
N GLY A 110 1.67 -13.52 -1.41
CA GLY A 110 0.63 -14.22 -0.66
C GLY A 110 -0.56 -13.31 -0.41
N ILE A 111 -1.76 -13.88 -0.33
CA ILE A 111 -3.02 -13.13 -0.31
C ILE A 111 -3.56 -12.85 1.10
N GLY A 112 -2.78 -13.16 2.15
CA GLY A 112 -3.27 -13.06 3.53
C GLY A 112 -3.81 -11.68 3.90
N MET A 113 -3.12 -10.60 3.48
CA MET A 113 -3.60 -9.25 3.76
C MET A 113 -4.92 -8.95 3.03
N PHE A 114 -5.09 -9.47 1.82
CA PHE A 114 -6.35 -9.28 1.08
C PHE A 114 -7.50 -10.04 1.75
N LEU A 115 -7.26 -11.21 2.27
CA LEU A 115 -8.28 -11.95 3.05
C LEU A 115 -8.71 -11.18 4.29
N GLN A 116 -7.78 -10.50 4.97
CA GLN A 116 -8.11 -9.61 6.08
C GLN A 116 -8.94 -8.42 5.63
N ILE A 117 -8.59 -7.82 4.51
CA ILE A 117 -9.36 -6.71 3.93
C ILE A 117 -10.81 -7.13 3.67
N LEU A 118 -11.03 -8.29 3.05
CA LEU A 118 -12.37 -8.79 2.76
C LEU A 118 -13.17 -9.07 4.03
N LYS A 119 -12.49 -9.47 5.09
CA LYS A 119 -13.12 -9.69 6.39
C LYS A 119 -13.52 -8.37 7.06
N ASP A 120 -12.62 -7.37 7.01
CA ASP A 120 -12.85 -6.07 7.63
C ASP A 120 -13.84 -5.23 6.83
N TYR A 121 -13.90 -5.43 5.51
CA TYR A 121 -14.75 -4.68 4.59
C TYR A 121 -15.54 -5.65 3.70
N PRO A 122 -16.58 -6.31 4.25
CA PRO A 122 -17.29 -7.36 3.52
C PRO A 122 -18.05 -6.89 2.27
N ASN A 123 -18.20 -5.58 2.10
CA ASN A 123 -18.85 -4.99 0.92
C ASN A 123 -17.92 -4.88 -0.30
N ILE A 124 -16.63 -5.10 -0.11
CA ILE A 124 -15.66 -5.03 -1.22
C ILE A 124 -15.89 -6.18 -2.19
N LYS A 125 -15.93 -5.83 -3.48
CA LYS A 125 -16.04 -6.80 -4.58
C LYS A 125 -14.74 -6.83 -5.37
N LYS A 126 -14.23 -8.02 -5.63
CA LYS A 126 -12.96 -8.21 -6.35
C LYS A 126 -12.95 -7.51 -7.70
N GLU A 127 -14.04 -7.58 -8.45
CA GLU A 127 -14.16 -6.98 -9.78
C GLU A 127 -14.06 -5.45 -9.76
N ASN A 128 -14.22 -4.82 -8.60
CA ASN A 128 -14.13 -3.37 -8.45
C ASN A 128 -12.83 -2.92 -7.78
N CYS A 129 -11.88 -3.84 -7.58
CA CYS A 129 -10.59 -3.54 -6.95
C CYS A 129 -9.49 -3.31 -7.99
N LEU A 130 -8.64 -2.34 -7.70
CA LEU A 130 -7.42 -2.09 -8.46
C LEU A 130 -6.23 -2.10 -7.52
N MET A 131 -5.18 -2.86 -7.84
CA MET A 131 -3.91 -2.84 -7.12
C MET A 131 -2.89 -2.01 -7.89
N ILE A 132 -2.27 -1.06 -7.21
CA ILE A 132 -1.17 -0.26 -7.77
C ILE A 132 0.11 -0.65 -7.03
N GLY A 133 1.14 -1.02 -7.78
CA GLY A 133 2.43 -1.40 -7.24
C GLY A 133 3.57 -1.08 -8.17
N ASP A 134 4.80 -1.15 -7.67
CA ASP A 134 6.01 -0.84 -8.43
C ASP A 134 6.80 -2.09 -8.84
N SER A 135 6.34 -3.28 -8.45
CA SER A 135 7.11 -4.51 -8.62
C SER A 135 6.28 -5.64 -9.23
N ASP A 136 6.99 -6.64 -9.78
CA ASP A 136 6.35 -7.86 -10.26
C ASP A 136 5.66 -8.62 -9.12
N THR A 137 6.20 -8.54 -7.91
CA THR A 137 5.58 -9.13 -6.71
C THR A 137 4.19 -8.54 -6.46
N ASP A 138 4.03 -7.23 -6.62
CA ASP A 138 2.73 -6.57 -6.47
C ASP A 138 1.74 -7.04 -7.55
N MET A 139 2.22 -7.24 -8.77
CA MET A 139 1.37 -7.73 -9.86
C MET A 139 0.98 -9.19 -9.65
N MET A 140 1.88 -10.01 -9.12
CA MET A 140 1.57 -11.38 -8.72
C MET A 140 0.55 -11.41 -7.60
N PHE A 141 0.67 -10.51 -6.63
CA PHE A 141 -0.29 -10.36 -5.54
C PHE A 141 -1.70 -10.07 -6.12
N ALA A 142 -1.79 -9.10 -7.02
CA ALA A 142 -3.07 -8.77 -7.66
C ALA A 142 -3.66 -9.98 -8.38
N ARG A 143 -2.85 -10.69 -9.14
CA ARG A 143 -3.29 -11.90 -9.84
C ARG A 143 -3.77 -12.97 -8.88
N ASN A 144 -3.01 -13.22 -7.81
CA ASN A 144 -3.35 -14.23 -6.81
C ASN A 144 -4.63 -13.86 -6.06
N CYS A 145 -4.90 -12.56 -5.88
CA CYS A 145 -6.14 -12.08 -5.26
C CYS A 145 -7.33 -12.12 -6.22
N GLY A 146 -7.09 -12.26 -7.52
CA GLY A 146 -8.14 -12.20 -8.54
C GLY A 146 -8.63 -10.78 -8.80
N ILE A 147 -7.75 -9.78 -8.68
CA ILE A 147 -8.06 -8.37 -8.93
C ILE A 147 -7.12 -7.81 -10.00
N ASP A 148 -7.53 -6.68 -10.58
CA ASP A 148 -6.72 -6.00 -11.59
C ASP A 148 -5.52 -5.30 -10.94
N GLY A 149 -4.41 -5.25 -11.66
CA GLY A 149 -3.19 -4.60 -11.19
C GLY A 149 -2.60 -3.67 -12.25
N VAL A 150 -2.02 -2.57 -11.78
CA VAL A 150 -1.26 -1.63 -12.62
C VAL A 150 0.11 -1.45 -12.00
N LYS A 151 1.15 -1.69 -12.81
CA LYS A 151 2.53 -1.49 -12.40
C LYS A 151 2.96 -0.06 -12.74
N VAL A 152 3.44 0.65 -11.74
CA VAL A 152 4.01 2.00 -11.91
C VAL A 152 5.52 1.93 -11.82
N VAL A 153 6.19 2.86 -12.42
CA VAL A 153 7.67 2.88 -12.49
C VAL A 153 8.20 4.10 -11.77
#